data_553618f68bd017ad15630325fe42c4d1
#
_entry.id   553618f68bd017ad15630325fe42c4d1
#
_cell.length_a   1.000
_cell.length_b   1.000
_cell.length_c   1.000
_cell.angle_alpha   90.00
_cell.angle_beta   90.00
_cell.angle_gamma   90.00
#
_symmetry.space_group_name_H-M   'P 1'
#
loop_
_entity.id
_entity.type
_entity.pdbx_description
1 polymer ?
#
loop_
_entity_poly.entity_id
_entity_poly.type
_entity_poly.pdbx_seq_one_letter_code
_entity_poly.pdbx_strand_id
1 'polypeptide(L)'
;IHLFDYPTADESLIDAELEVDMENVLKLVVMGRACRNTSNIKNRQPIGRMYVKAAFDLPDFYKEIAADELNVKEVKFTEDVRDFTSYSFKLQLKTVGPKYGKLLGGIKQALDTLDGNAAMDELNEAGALKLNIGGQEVTLFKEDLLIDAAQVKGFVSENENGITVVLDTNLSEELLEEGFVREIISKIQTMRKEAGFEVMDKIA
;
A
#
# COMPACT_ATOMS: atom_id res chain seq x y z
N ILE A 1 10.78 -5.81 45.14
CA ILE A 1 11.26 -5.67 43.75
C ILE A 1 12.74 -5.30 43.73
N HIS A 2 13.20 -4.33 44.52
CA HIS A 2 14.58 -3.84 44.53
C HIS A 2 15.61 -4.79 45.20
N LEU A 3 15.16 -5.92 45.73
CA LEU A 3 16.03 -6.94 46.38
C LEU A 3 16.20 -8.21 45.54
N PHE A 4 15.61 -8.25 44.35
CA PHE A 4 15.76 -9.38 43.44
C PHE A 4 16.74 -9.03 42.33
N ASP A 5 17.51 -10.03 41.90
CA ASP A 5 18.36 -9.90 40.73
C ASP A 5 17.52 -9.60 39.48
N TYR A 6 18.13 -8.87 38.56
CA TYR A 6 17.49 -8.62 37.27
C TYR A 6 17.27 -9.94 36.50
N PRO A 7 16.10 -10.20 35.93
CA PRO A 7 15.85 -11.46 35.23
C PRO A 7 16.86 -11.64 34.09
N THR A 8 17.42 -12.82 33.99
CA THR A 8 18.33 -13.23 32.90
C THR A 8 17.48 -13.77 31.74
N ALA A 9 17.81 -13.40 30.52
CA ALA A 9 17.15 -13.94 29.33
C ALA A 9 17.48 -15.44 29.20
N ASP A 10 16.45 -16.23 28.88
CA ASP A 10 16.63 -17.63 28.47
C ASP A 10 16.75 -17.67 26.95
N GLU A 11 17.97 -17.74 26.44
CA GLU A 11 18.24 -17.72 25.00
C GLU A 11 17.64 -18.93 24.26
N SER A 12 17.33 -20.03 24.99
CA SER A 12 16.69 -21.21 24.40
C SER A 12 15.23 -20.96 23.97
N LEU A 13 14.61 -19.89 24.48
CA LEU A 13 13.24 -19.47 24.13
C LEU A 13 13.19 -18.49 22.96
N ILE A 14 14.34 -18.03 22.47
CA ILE A 14 14.42 -17.12 21.32
C ILE A 14 14.16 -17.92 20.05
N ASP A 15 13.11 -17.57 19.33
CA ASP A 15 12.80 -18.08 17.99
C ASP A 15 13.03 -16.96 16.96
N ALA A 16 14.21 -17.00 16.34
CA ALA A 16 14.63 -15.96 15.41
C ALA A 16 13.75 -15.89 14.14
N GLU A 17 13.20 -17.01 13.70
CA GLU A 17 12.29 -17.05 12.53
C GLU A 17 10.96 -16.37 12.85
N LEU A 18 10.37 -16.71 14.00
CA LEU A 18 9.17 -16.06 14.50
C LEU A 18 9.36 -14.54 14.67
N GLU A 19 10.50 -14.11 15.22
CA GLU A 19 10.80 -12.68 15.39
C GLU A 19 10.86 -11.93 14.05
N VAL A 20 11.52 -12.52 13.04
CA VAL A 20 11.58 -11.95 11.68
C VAL A 20 10.20 -11.88 11.03
N ASP A 21 9.40 -12.94 11.13
CA ASP A 21 8.06 -12.96 10.57
C ASP A 21 7.15 -11.95 11.24
N MET A 22 7.19 -11.83 12.58
CA MET A 22 6.44 -10.82 13.32
C MET A 22 6.89 -9.39 13.01
N GLU A 23 8.19 -9.16 12.80
CA GLU A 23 8.68 -7.86 12.34
C GLU A 23 8.12 -7.51 10.94
N ASN A 24 8.04 -8.49 10.04
CA ASN A 24 7.44 -8.31 8.72
C ASN A 24 5.93 -8.03 8.84
N VAL A 25 5.19 -8.76 9.69
CA VAL A 25 3.79 -8.46 9.99
C VAL A 25 3.62 -7.02 10.47
N LEU A 26 4.47 -6.57 11.40
CA LEU A 26 4.42 -5.20 11.90
C LEU A 26 4.61 -4.16 10.79
N LYS A 27 5.56 -4.38 9.89
CA LYS A 27 5.77 -3.51 8.71
C LYS A 27 4.52 -3.43 7.84
N LEU A 28 3.90 -4.58 7.52
CA LEU A 28 2.67 -4.64 6.73
C LEU A 28 1.52 -3.91 7.42
N VAL A 29 1.37 -4.07 8.73
CA VAL A 29 0.32 -3.40 9.52
C VAL A 29 0.52 -1.88 9.52
N VAL A 30 1.74 -1.39 9.70
CA VAL A 30 2.05 0.04 9.67
C VAL A 30 1.71 0.63 8.29
N MET A 31 2.15 -0.01 7.21
CA MET A 31 1.88 0.42 5.84
C MET A 31 0.37 0.33 5.50
N GLY A 32 -0.30 -0.73 5.91
CA GLY A 32 -1.74 -0.88 5.72
C GLY A 32 -2.56 0.19 6.46
N ARG A 33 -2.13 0.59 7.66
CA ARG A 33 -2.73 1.73 8.38
C ARG A 33 -2.49 3.06 7.67
N ALA A 34 -1.31 3.25 7.07
CA ALA A 34 -1.03 4.43 6.24
C ALA A 34 -1.97 4.48 5.03
N CYS A 35 -2.15 3.36 4.30
CA CYS A 35 -3.13 3.26 3.21
C CYS A 35 -4.55 3.59 3.66
N ARG A 36 -4.99 3.10 4.84
CA ARG A 36 -6.32 3.43 5.40
C ARG A 36 -6.47 4.92 5.69
N ASN A 37 -5.45 5.55 6.25
CA ASN A 37 -5.46 6.97 6.54
C ASN A 37 -5.52 7.81 5.26
N THR A 38 -4.73 7.46 4.25
CA THR A 38 -4.72 8.12 2.94
C THR A 38 -6.08 8.01 2.24
N SER A 39 -6.75 6.84 2.35
CA SER A 39 -8.09 6.62 1.78
C SER A 39 -9.24 7.12 2.67
N ASN A 40 -8.94 7.62 3.87
CA ASN A 40 -9.92 8.06 4.88
C ASN A 40 -10.95 6.96 5.24
N ILE A 41 -10.53 5.70 5.24
CA ILE A 41 -11.35 4.55 5.63
C ILE A 41 -11.14 4.26 7.12
N LYS A 42 -12.24 4.30 7.89
CA LYS A 42 -12.20 4.03 9.33
C LYS A 42 -11.74 2.60 9.62
N ASN A 43 -11.03 2.39 10.74
CA ASN A 43 -10.54 1.06 11.13
C ASN A 43 -11.65 0.01 11.32
N ARG A 44 -12.86 0.42 11.71
CA ARG A 44 -14.01 -0.49 11.87
C ARG A 44 -14.64 -0.91 10.55
N GLN A 45 -14.39 -0.17 9.47
CA GLN A 45 -14.86 -0.55 8.15
C GLN A 45 -13.99 -1.70 7.63
N PRO A 46 -14.54 -2.91 7.42
CA PRO A 46 -13.79 -3.99 6.81
C PRO A 46 -13.46 -3.67 5.35
N ILE A 47 -12.30 -4.13 4.92
CA ILE A 47 -11.83 -4.04 3.54
C ILE A 47 -11.75 -5.45 2.96
N GLY A 48 -12.06 -5.62 1.68
CA GLY A 48 -12.07 -6.92 1.04
C GLY A 48 -10.67 -7.53 0.95
N ARG A 49 -9.70 -6.80 0.39
CA ARG A 49 -8.36 -7.33 0.10
C ARG A 49 -7.26 -6.33 0.35
N MET A 50 -6.12 -6.88 0.75
CA MET A 50 -4.83 -6.22 0.75
C MET A 50 -3.86 -7.05 -0.10
N TYR A 51 -3.19 -6.40 -1.03
CA TYR A 51 -2.14 -7.02 -1.83
C TYR A 51 -0.79 -6.58 -1.31
N VAL A 52 0.17 -7.50 -1.28
CA VAL A 52 1.52 -7.26 -0.80
C VAL A 52 2.51 -7.72 -1.85
N LYS A 53 3.43 -6.85 -2.23
CA LYS A 53 4.63 -7.20 -2.99
C LYS A 53 5.84 -6.99 -2.10
N ALA A 54 6.57 -8.05 -1.82
CA ALA A 54 7.78 -8.03 -1.00
C ALA A 54 8.77 -9.09 -1.49
N ALA A 55 10.02 -9.01 -1.03
CA ALA A 55 11.03 -10.04 -1.28
C ALA A 55 10.86 -11.29 -0.39
N PHE A 56 9.86 -11.30 0.48
CA PHE A 56 9.50 -12.41 1.37
C PHE A 56 8.03 -12.78 1.16
N ASP A 57 7.64 -13.96 1.57
CA ASP A 57 6.25 -14.37 1.80
C ASP A 57 6.08 -14.74 3.27
N LEU A 58 4.85 -14.74 3.75
CA LEU A 58 4.51 -15.08 5.12
C LEU A 58 3.62 -16.33 5.12
N PRO A 59 3.81 -17.26 6.08
CA PRO A 59 2.84 -18.31 6.35
C PRO A 59 1.43 -17.75 6.62
N ASP A 60 0.40 -18.53 6.34
CA ASP A 60 -0.99 -18.09 6.43
C ASP A 60 -1.36 -17.58 7.81
N PHE A 61 -0.81 -18.18 8.87
CA PHE A 61 -1.00 -17.72 10.24
C PHE A 61 -0.64 -16.25 10.44
N TYR A 62 0.50 -15.81 9.88
CA TYR A 62 0.93 -14.41 9.99
C TYR A 62 0.14 -13.48 9.08
N LYS A 63 -0.34 -13.99 7.92
CA LYS A 63 -1.27 -13.25 7.04
C LYS A 63 -2.59 -12.99 7.75
N GLU A 64 -3.10 -13.96 8.52
CA GLU A 64 -4.30 -13.81 9.33
C GLU A 64 -4.13 -12.74 10.42
N ILE A 65 -2.98 -12.72 11.13
CA ILE A 65 -2.68 -11.67 12.11
C ILE A 65 -2.72 -10.28 11.46
N ALA A 66 -2.07 -10.11 10.31
CA ALA A 66 -2.08 -8.84 9.58
C ALA A 66 -3.49 -8.47 9.11
N ALA A 67 -4.28 -9.45 8.66
CA ALA A 67 -5.66 -9.27 8.22
C ALA A 67 -6.56 -8.80 9.38
N ASP A 68 -6.45 -9.42 10.53
CA ASP A 68 -7.22 -9.08 11.73
C ASP A 68 -6.87 -7.67 12.24
N GLU A 69 -5.57 -7.35 12.34
CA GLU A 69 -5.09 -6.03 12.78
C GLU A 69 -5.52 -4.89 11.86
N LEU A 70 -5.62 -5.17 10.58
CA LEU A 70 -6.03 -4.22 9.56
C LEU A 70 -7.53 -4.27 9.24
N ASN A 71 -8.28 -5.20 9.82
CA ASN A 71 -9.67 -5.47 9.46
C ASN A 71 -9.86 -5.64 7.95
N VAL A 72 -9.06 -6.54 7.37
CA VAL A 72 -9.07 -6.92 5.96
C VAL A 72 -9.49 -8.39 5.87
N LYS A 73 -10.30 -8.78 4.90
CA LYS A 73 -10.77 -10.15 4.76
C LYS A 73 -9.71 -11.11 4.21
N GLU A 74 -8.82 -10.61 3.35
CA GLU A 74 -7.78 -11.41 2.69
C GLU A 74 -6.50 -10.58 2.50
N VAL A 75 -5.35 -11.15 2.89
CA VAL A 75 -4.01 -10.64 2.58
C VAL A 75 -3.40 -11.53 1.52
N LYS A 76 -3.07 -10.97 0.36
CA LYS A 76 -2.58 -11.71 -0.78
C LYS A 76 -1.21 -11.20 -1.22
N PHE A 77 -0.21 -12.07 -1.20
CA PHE A 77 1.09 -11.77 -1.80
C PHE A 77 1.03 -11.89 -3.32
N THR A 78 1.67 -10.96 -4.02
CA THR A 78 1.73 -10.92 -5.48
C THR A 78 3.11 -10.45 -5.94
N GLU A 79 3.56 -11.00 -7.04
CA GLU A 79 4.81 -10.58 -7.68
C GLU A 79 4.63 -9.26 -8.46
N ASP A 80 3.39 -8.95 -8.83
CA ASP A 80 3.07 -7.81 -9.67
C ASP A 80 1.99 -6.92 -9.04
N VAL A 81 2.27 -5.64 -8.98
CA VAL A 81 1.35 -4.59 -8.50
C VAL A 81 0.96 -3.60 -9.61
N ARG A 82 1.29 -3.91 -10.88
CA ARG A 82 1.02 -3.04 -12.04
C ARG A 82 -0.46 -2.78 -12.25
N ASP A 83 -1.30 -3.73 -11.90
CA ASP A 83 -2.76 -3.57 -12.01
C ASP A 83 -3.32 -2.50 -11.07
N PHE A 84 -2.56 -2.11 -10.05
CA PHE A 84 -2.98 -1.20 -8.98
C PHE A 84 -2.30 0.17 -9.04
N THR A 85 -1.28 0.31 -9.89
CA THR A 85 -0.49 1.53 -10.04
C THR A 85 -0.43 1.91 -11.51
N SER A 86 -0.74 3.14 -11.85
CA SER A 86 -0.48 3.68 -13.16
C SER A 86 0.60 4.75 -13.06
N TYR A 87 1.59 4.70 -13.96
CA TYR A 87 2.60 5.73 -14.06
C TYR A 87 2.20 6.75 -15.12
N SER A 88 2.42 8.02 -14.83
CA SER A 88 2.34 9.09 -15.80
C SER A 88 3.66 9.84 -15.86
N PHE A 89 4.05 10.25 -17.05
CA PHE A 89 5.32 10.88 -17.31
C PHE A 89 5.12 12.31 -17.77
N LYS A 90 5.86 13.24 -17.15
CA LYS A 90 5.93 14.64 -17.57
C LYS A 90 7.36 14.96 -17.92
N LEU A 91 7.55 15.85 -18.91
CA LEU A 91 8.88 16.27 -19.30
C LEU A 91 9.53 17.19 -18.27
N GLN A 92 10.77 16.91 -17.91
CA GLN A 92 11.62 17.84 -17.20
C GLN A 92 12.16 18.86 -18.20
N LEU A 93 11.48 20.01 -18.33
CA LEU A 93 11.78 21.01 -19.37
C LEU A 93 13.21 21.56 -19.30
N LYS A 94 13.84 21.54 -18.11
CA LYS A 94 15.21 22.02 -17.93
C LYS A 94 16.24 21.16 -18.66
N THR A 95 16.02 19.86 -18.73
CA THR A 95 16.95 18.89 -19.34
C THR A 95 16.57 18.61 -20.80
N VAL A 96 15.29 18.51 -21.10
CA VAL A 96 14.75 18.14 -22.43
C VAL A 96 14.71 19.34 -23.38
N GLY A 97 14.47 20.56 -22.86
CA GLY A 97 14.37 21.78 -23.67
C GLY A 97 15.57 22.04 -24.56
N PRO A 98 16.82 22.02 -24.03
CA PRO A 98 18.02 22.20 -24.83
C PRO A 98 18.28 21.10 -25.86
N LYS A 99 17.84 19.84 -25.55
CA LYS A 99 18.08 18.66 -26.41
C LYS A 99 17.06 18.56 -27.55
N TYR A 100 15.76 18.82 -27.27
CA TYR A 100 14.65 18.50 -28.18
C TYR A 100 13.61 19.63 -28.31
N GLY A 101 14.00 20.91 -28.18
CA GLY A 101 13.09 22.04 -28.09
C GLY A 101 11.99 22.08 -29.16
N LYS A 102 12.28 21.73 -30.43
CA LYS A 102 11.31 21.71 -31.54
C LYS A 102 10.34 20.52 -31.45
N LEU A 103 10.70 19.46 -30.73
CA LEU A 103 9.92 18.21 -30.64
C LEU A 103 9.13 18.11 -29.34
N LEU A 104 9.24 19.09 -28.42
CA LEU A 104 8.59 19.04 -27.09
C LEU A 104 7.10 18.78 -27.15
N GLY A 105 6.39 19.36 -28.12
CA GLY A 105 4.95 19.14 -28.29
C GLY A 105 4.60 17.70 -28.66
N GLY A 106 5.38 17.13 -29.60
CA GLY A 106 5.21 15.73 -30.02
C GLY A 106 5.60 14.74 -28.93
N ILE A 107 6.68 15.01 -28.18
CA ILE A 107 7.10 14.18 -27.06
C ILE A 107 6.04 14.18 -25.96
N LYS A 108 5.51 15.36 -25.62
CA LYS A 108 4.43 15.46 -24.62
C LYS A 108 3.21 14.66 -25.02
N GLN A 109 2.75 14.79 -26.27
CA GLN A 109 1.60 14.05 -26.77
C GLN A 109 1.85 12.52 -26.76
N ALA A 110 3.06 12.09 -27.11
CA ALA A 110 3.44 10.69 -27.04
C ALA A 110 3.42 10.16 -25.60
N LEU A 111 3.95 10.90 -24.64
CA LEU A 111 3.93 10.53 -23.21
C LEU A 111 2.50 10.47 -22.65
N ASP A 112 1.60 11.37 -23.07
CA ASP A 112 0.21 11.40 -22.62
C ASP A 112 -0.60 10.19 -23.14
N THR A 113 -0.17 9.56 -24.24
CA THR A 113 -0.83 8.40 -24.85
C THR A 113 -0.16 7.06 -24.57
N LEU A 114 0.98 7.08 -23.89
CA LEU A 114 1.77 5.91 -23.61
C LEU A 114 1.16 5.07 -22.48
N ASP A 115 1.32 3.74 -22.55
CA ASP A 115 1.08 2.89 -21.40
C ASP A 115 2.17 3.14 -20.35
N GLY A 116 1.76 3.81 -19.25
CA GLY A 116 2.69 4.22 -18.21
C GLY A 116 3.42 3.07 -17.54
N ASN A 117 2.79 1.91 -17.40
CA ASN A 117 3.41 0.74 -16.77
C ASN A 117 4.45 0.11 -17.69
N ALA A 118 4.13 -0.08 -18.97
CA ALA A 118 5.08 -0.59 -19.97
C ALA A 118 6.29 0.36 -20.14
N ALA A 119 6.05 1.67 -20.13
CA ALA A 119 7.11 2.67 -20.21
C ALA A 119 8.02 2.67 -18.98
N MET A 120 7.46 2.43 -17.80
CA MET A 120 8.25 2.33 -16.56
C MET A 120 9.11 1.07 -16.56
N ASP A 121 8.61 -0.05 -17.08
CA ASP A 121 9.38 -1.28 -17.26
C ASP A 121 10.56 -1.06 -18.23
N GLU A 122 10.31 -0.46 -19.40
CA GLU A 122 11.37 -0.12 -20.36
C GLU A 122 12.43 0.80 -19.74
N LEU A 123 12.00 1.80 -18.98
CA LEU A 123 12.90 2.73 -18.31
C LEU A 123 13.75 2.05 -17.22
N ASN A 124 13.21 1.05 -16.54
CA ASN A 124 13.94 0.29 -15.50
C ASN A 124 14.90 -0.74 -16.12
N GLU A 125 14.51 -1.39 -17.23
CA GLU A 125 15.33 -2.42 -17.89
C GLU A 125 16.40 -1.82 -18.80
N ALA A 126 16.03 -0.86 -19.66
CA ALA A 126 16.93 -0.25 -20.65
C ALA A 126 17.59 1.03 -20.16
N GLY A 127 17.19 1.59 -19.01
CA GLY A 127 17.68 2.85 -18.48
C GLY A 127 17.22 4.10 -19.24
N ALA A 128 16.47 3.92 -20.33
CA ALA A 128 15.98 5.00 -21.17
C ALA A 128 14.70 4.59 -21.90
N LEU A 129 13.81 5.55 -22.13
CA LEU A 129 12.60 5.41 -22.92
C LEU A 129 12.85 5.91 -24.35
N LYS A 130 12.56 5.09 -25.34
CA LYS A 130 12.75 5.42 -26.76
C LYS A 130 11.42 5.75 -27.41
N LEU A 131 11.29 6.93 -27.95
CA LEU A 131 10.11 7.42 -28.64
C LEU A 131 10.44 7.78 -30.08
N ASN A 132 9.52 7.49 -31.00
CA ASN A 132 9.65 7.94 -32.38
C ASN A 132 8.68 9.09 -32.64
N ILE A 133 9.21 10.30 -32.82
CA ILE A 133 8.44 11.52 -32.97
C ILE A 133 8.68 12.11 -34.37
N GLY A 134 7.70 11.99 -35.24
CA GLY A 134 7.82 12.53 -36.61
C GLY A 134 8.96 11.95 -37.44
N GLY A 135 9.35 10.70 -37.19
CA GLY A 135 10.45 10.03 -37.86
C GLY A 135 11.83 10.25 -37.24
N GLN A 136 11.90 10.96 -36.11
CA GLN A 136 13.12 11.12 -35.31
C GLN A 136 13.04 10.29 -34.04
N GLU A 137 14.09 9.55 -33.75
CA GLU A 137 14.23 8.80 -32.49
C GLU A 137 14.64 9.76 -31.37
N VAL A 138 13.85 9.77 -30.31
CA VAL A 138 14.06 10.55 -29.09
C VAL A 138 14.34 9.57 -27.97
N THR A 139 15.46 9.73 -27.28
CA THR A 139 15.82 8.93 -26.11
C THR A 139 15.71 9.80 -24.87
N LEU A 140 14.85 9.40 -23.93
CA LEU A 140 14.62 10.09 -22.67
C LEU A 140 15.15 9.22 -21.52
N PHE A 141 16.02 9.81 -20.71
CA PHE A 141 16.53 9.17 -19.49
C PHE A 141 15.65 9.53 -18.28
N LYS A 142 15.83 8.81 -17.19
CA LYS A 142 15.06 9.04 -15.94
C LYS A 142 15.14 10.49 -15.44
N GLU A 143 16.27 11.15 -15.64
CA GLU A 143 16.52 12.58 -15.32
C GLU A 143 15.74 13.57 -16.21
N ASP A 144 15.33 13.13 -17.40
CA ASP A 144 14.57 13.91 -18.38
C ASP A 144 13.04 13.86 -18.11
N LEU A 145 12.63 13.03 -17.17
CA LEU A 145 11.24 12.73 -16.87
C LEU A 145 10.90 13.05 -15.41
N LEU A 146 9.74 13.65 -15.21
CA LEU A 146 9.05 13.69 -13.93
C LEU A 146 8.06 12.53 -13.94
N ILE A 147 8.29 11.55 -13.08
CA ILE A 147 7.49 10.33 -12.98
C ILE A 147 6.50 10.51 -11.84
N ASP A 148 5.23 10.62 -12.17
CA ASP A 148 4.14 10.63 -11.21
C ASP A 148 3.53 9.21 -11.16
N ALA A 149 3.60 8.56 -10.00
CA ALA A 149 2.85 7.33 -9.75
C ALA A 149 1.42 7.71 -9.35
N ALA A 150 0.47 7.45 -10.22
CA ALA A 150 -0.94 7.62 -9.93
C ALA A 150 -1.52 6.27 -9.50
N GLN A 151 -2.36 6.30 -8.47
CA GLN A 151 -3.07 5.11 -8.02
C GLN A 151 -4.27 4.88 -8.94
N VAL A 152 -4.51 3.62 -9.30
CA VAL A 152 -5.72 3.24 -10.02
C VAL A 152 -6.92 3.50 -9.10
N LYS A 153 -7.99 4.08 -9.65
CA LYS A 153 -9.20 4.38 -8.89
C LYS A 153 -9.72 3.11 -8.18
N GLY A 154 -9.93 3.21 -6.88
CA GLY A 154 -10.37 2.08 -6.07
C GLY A 154 -9.23 1.31 -5.39
N PHE A 155 -7.98 1.77 -5.56
CA PHE A 155 -6.83 1.22 -4.87
C PHE A 155 -6.00 2.33 -4.24
N VAL A 156 -5.39 2.04 -3.09
CA VAL A 156 -4.46 2.94 -2.41
C VAL A 156 -3.22 2.14 -2.05
N SER A 157 -2.05 2.65 -2.40
CA SER A 157 -0.79 1.96 -2.17
C SER A 157 0.20 2.80 -1.37
N GLU A 158 1.01 2.11 -0.58
CA GLU A 158 2.20 2.64 0.09
C GLU A 158 3.40 1.78 -0.28
N ASN A 159 4.55 2.43 -0.43
CA ASN A 159 5.80 1.74 -0.77
C ASN A 159 6.90 2.20 0.20
N GLU A 160 7.53 1.25 0.87
CA GLU A 160 8.63 1.50 1.78
C GLU A 160 9.61 0.34 1.77
N ASN A 161 10.91 0.62 1.66
CA ASN A 161 12.01 -0.35 1.75
C ASN A 161 11.84 -1.60 0.85
N GLY A 162 11.27 -1.43 -0.36
CA GLY A 162 11.05 -2.52 -1.30
C GLY A 162 9.80 -3.36 -1.02
N ILE A 163 9.02 -3.01 -0.02
CA ILE A 163 7.70 -3.56 0.25
C ILE A 163 6.65 -2.62 -0.33
N THR A 164 5.70 -3.15 -1.06
CA THR A 164 4.53 -2.41 -1.55
C THR A 164 3.27 -3.04 -0.98
N VAL A 165 2.47 -2.25 -0.32
CA VAL A 165 1.15 -2.63 0.18
C VAL A 165 0.09 -1.89 -0.60
N VAL A 166 -0.92 -2.60 -1.08
CA VAL A 166 -2.06 -2.03 -1.82
C VAL A 166 -3.35 -2.45 -1.14
N LEU A 167 -4.19 -1.50 -0.77
CA LEU A 167 -5.54 -1.75 -0.28
C LEU A 167 -6.57 -1.59 -1.39
N ASP A 168 -7.45 -2.57 -1.54
CA ASP A 168 -8.66 -2.47 -2.36
C ASP A 168 -9.71 -1.66 -1.60
N THR A 169 -9.93 -0.43 -2.03
CA THR A 169 -10.89 0.50 -1.42
C THR A 169 -12.28 0.43 -2.04
N ASN A 170 -12.51 -0.53 -2.95
CA ASN A 170 -13.84 -0.82 -3.50
C ASN A 170 -14.63 -1.62 -2.47
N LEU A 171 -15.53 -0.96 -1.77
CA LEU A 171 -16.36 -1.58 -0.74
C LEU A 171 -17.63 -2.13 -1.34
N SER A 172 -17.87 -3.44 -1.15
CA SER A 172 -19.17 -4.06 -1.49
C SER A 172 -20.25 -3.61 -0.51
N GLU A 173 -21.52 -3.78 -0.88
CA GLU A 173 -22.65 -3.50 -0.01
C GLU A 173 -22.55 -4.30 1.31
N GLU A 174 -22.14 -5.56 1.24
CA GLU A 174 -21.95 -6.42 2.41
C GLU A 174 -20.88 -5.87 3.37
N LEU A 175 -19.76 -5.37 2.83
CA LEU A 175 -18.70 -4.77 3.64
C LEU A 175 -19.14 -3.44 4.28
N LEU A 176 -19.95 -2.67 3.58
CA LEU A 176 -20.53 -1.42 4.10
C LEU A 176 -21.52 -1.72 5.25
N GLU A 177 -22.40 -2.71 5.07
CA GLU A 177 -23.32 -3.15 6.11
C GLU A 177 -22.59 -3.67 7.35
N GLU A 178 -21.57 -4.52 7.16
CA GLU A 178 -20.73 -5.00 8.27
C GLU A 178 -20.05 -3.84 9.01
N GLY A 179 -19.49 -2.87 8.28
CA GLY A 179 -18.89 -1.69 8.86
C GLY A 179 -19.89 -0.87 9.67
N PHE A 180 -21.11 -0.71 9.16
CA PHE A 180 -22.19 -0.01 9.85
C PHE A 180 -22.61 -0.72 11.15
N VAL A 181 -22.78 -2.05 11.10
CA VAL A 181 -23.09 -2.84 12.29
C VAL A 181 -22.01 -2.69 13.36
N ARG A 182 -20.73 -2.74 12.99
CA ARG A 182 -19.60 -2.54 13.92
C ARG A 182 -19.59 -1.13 14.53
N GLU A 183 -19.96 -0.10 13.77
CA GLU A 183 -20.12 1.26 14.30
C GLU A 183 -21.27 1.36 15.30
N ILE A 184 -22.43 0.73 15.03
CA ILE A 184 -23.55 0.66 15.96
C ILE A 184 -23.14 -0.02 17.25
N ILE A 185 -22.52 -1.19 17.17
CA ILE A 185 -22.02 -1.93 18.35
C ILE A 185 -21.11 -1.05 19.18
N SER A 186 -20.16 -0.37 18.54
CA SER A 186 -19.24 0.54 19.23
C SER A 186 -19.96 1.69 19.93
N LYS A 187 -20.96 2.30 19.28
CA LYS A 187 -21.77 3.36 19.89
C LYS A 187 -22.55 2.85 21.10
N ILE A 188 -23.16 1.67 20.97
CA ILE A 188 -23.89 1.06 22.10
C ILE A 188 -22.93 0.78 23.26
N GLN A 189 -21.73 0.24 23.00
CA GLN A 189 -20.75 0.00 24.07
C GLN A 189 -20.25 1.30 24.72
N THR A 190 -20.10 2.37 23.96
CA THR A 190 -19.76 3.67 24.50
C THR A 190 -20.88 4.19 25.40
N MET A 191 -22.13 4.12 24.96
CA MET A 191 -23.31 4.53 25.76
C MET A 191 -23.43 3.71 27.05
N ARG A 192 -23.19 2.39 26.98
CA ARG A 192 -23.16 1.53 28.18
C ARG A 192 -22.13 2.02 29.19
N LYS A 193 -20.91 2.28 28.73
CA LYS A 193 -19.81 2.78 29.57
C LYS A 193 -20.16 4.13 30.22
N GLU A 194 -20.72 5.06 29.44
CA GLU A 194 -21.12 6.38 29.92
C GLU A 194 -22.27 6.31 30.91
N ALA A 195 -23.16 5.32 30.78
CA ALA A 195 -24.25 5.06 31.72
C ALA A 195 -23.81 4.30 32.99
N GLY A 196 -22.51 3.95 33.10
CA GLY A 196 -21.97 3.25 34.27
C GLY A 196 -22.22 1.74 34.32
N PHE A 197 -22.62 1.15 33.19
CA PHE A 197 -22.79 -0.31 33.11
C PHE A 197 -21.43 -1.03 33.09
N GLU A 198 -21.37 -2.15 33.79
CA GLU A 198 -20.23 -3.07 33.69
C GLU A 198 -20.37 -3.99 32.47
N VAL A 199 -19.27 -4.69 32.13
CA VAL A 199 -19.22 -5.55 30.92
C VAL A 199 -20.29 -6.67 30.98
N MET A 200 -20.55 -7.21 32.17
CA MET A 200 -21.47 -8.34 32.38
C MET A 200 -22.94 -7.92 32.56
N ASP A 201 -23.24 -6.63 32.67
CA ASP A 201 -24.60 -6.15 32.83
C ASP A 201 -25.45 -6.47 31.59
N LYS A 202 -26.63 -6.99 31.83
CA LYS A 202 -27.63 -7.23 30.78
C LYS A 202 -28.56 -6.03 30.69
N ILE A 203 -28.79 -5.57 29.47
CA ILE A 203 -29.75 -4.50 29.17
C ILE A 203 -30.98 -5.19 28.53
N ALA A 204 -32.17 -4.91 29.07
CA ALA A 204 -33.44 -5.32 28.50
C ALA A 204 -34.03 -4.18 27.65
#